data_58d381228a22384ec3dfc688cdda2c3d
#
_entry.id   58d381228a22384ec3dfc688cdda2c3d
#
_cell.length_a   1.000
_cell.length_b   1.000
_cell.length_c   1.000
_cell.angle_alpha   90.00
_cell.angle_beta   90.00
_cell.angle_gamma   90.00
#
_symmetry.space_group_name_H-M   'P 1'
#
loop_
_entity.id
_entity.type
_entity.pdbx_description
1 polymer ?
#
loop_
_entity_poly.entity_id
_entity_poly.type
_entity_poly.pdbx_seq_one_letter_code
_entity_poly.pdbx_strand_id
1 'polypeptide(L)'
;IYLSPAREVLFGDTEAAARLLRTALSKAKPAYAEALADAMDGDLKALDAGTMPAAMDKYLALRYEKPATIFEYFDAPIVFLNEPSAVREAAKGVEFRFGEAFKGLLEEGVLAPGLDRFYEDTAYLLHETEKRHAVVCENFARTIPDLKLADTVNAQTHSLPPWGGEVSALADDLRPL
;
A
#
# COMPACT_ATOMS: atom_id res chain seq x y z
N ILE A 1 2.06 -14.94 24.13
CA ILE A 1 1.71 -13.56 23.69
C ILE A 1 2.56 -13.28 22.47
N TYR A 2 1.91 -13.06 21.34
CA TYR A 2 2.59 -12.60 20.12
C TYR A 2 2.63 -11.07 20.15
N LEU A 3 3.82 -10.49 20.10
CA LEU A 3 4.01 -9.05 20.01
C LEU A 3 4.35 -8.74 18.56
N SER A 4 3.49 -8.00 17.88
CA SER A 4 3.80 -7.46 16.57
C SER A 4 4.75 -6.27 16.71
N PRO A 5 5.71 -6.10 15.80
CA PRO A 5 6.58 -4.93 15.82
C PRO A 5 5.75 -3.66 15.61
N ALA A 6 6.13 -2.59 16.27
CA ALA A 6 5.49 -1.27 16.12
C ALA A 6 5.97 -0.51 14.87
N ARG A 7 6.88 -1.08 14.09
CA ARG A 7 7.46 -0.48 12.89
C ARG A 7 7.31 -1.41 11.70
N GLU A 8 7.02 -0.86 10.56
CA GLU A 8 6.91 -1.60 9.29
C GLU A 8 8.27 -2.07 8.76
N VAL A 9 9.33 -1.32 9.07
CA VAL A 9 10.68 -1.62 8.60
C VAL A 9 11.57 -2.05 9.76
N LEU A 10 12.09 -3.28 9.67
CA LEU A 10 12.95 -3.87 10.67
C LEU A 10 14.40 -3.92 10.16
N PHE A 11 15.31 -3.21 10.81
CA PHE A 11 16.71 -3.13 10.41
C PHE A 11 17.64 -4.08 11.21
N GLY A 12 17.13 -4.72 12.25
CA GLY A 12 17.96 -5.46 13.19
C GLY A 12 18.65 -4.53 14.17
N ASP A 13 19.97 -4.40 14.05
CA ASP A 13 20.76 -3.49 14.87
C ASP A 13 21.22 -2.24 14.08
N THR A 14 21.85 -1.29 14.79
CA THR A 14 22.34 -0.05 14.22
C THR A 14 23.47 -0.27 13.21
N GLU A 15 24.30 -1.29 13.41
CA GLU A 15 25.40 -1.62 12.52
C GLU A 15 24.90 -2.18 11.17
N ALA A 16 23.88 -3.06 11.20
CA ALA A 16 23.24 -3.58 9.99
C ALA A 16 22.56 -2.45 9.22
N ALA A 17 21.87 -1.55 9.90
CA ALA A 17 21.26 -0.38 9.29
C ALA A 17 22.31 0.53 8.63
N ALA A 18 23.40 0.86 9.33
CA ALA A 18 24.47 1.69 8.79
C ALA A 18 25.12 1.05 7.55
N ARG A 19 25.36 -0.27 7.57
CA ARG A 19 25.88 -1.00 6.38
C ARG A 19 24.96 -0.89 5.20
N LEU A 20 23.64 -1.00 5.41
CA LEU A 20 22.64 -0.87 4.34
C LEU A 20 22.69 0.52 3.70
N LEU A 21 22.67 1.57 4.51
CA LEU A 21 22.73 2.96 4.04
C LEU A 21 24.03 3.25 3.28
N ARG A 22 25.19 2.83 3.80
CA ARG A 22 26.47 2.97 3.11
C ARG A 22 26.52 2.20 1.78
N THR A 23 25.91 1.02 1.73
CA THR A 23 25.80 0.24 0.49
C THR A 23 24.94 0.98 -0.54
N ALA A 24 23.84 1.58 -0.11
CA ALA A 24 23.00 2.40 -0.99
C ALA A 24 23.76 3.61 -1.54
N LEU A 25 24.49 4.33 -0.70
CA LEU A 25 25.34 5.45 -1.12
C LEU A 25 26.41 5.02 -2.13
N SER A 26 27.07 3.89 -1.91
CA SER A 26 28.11 3.39 -2.84
C SER A 26 27.56 2.99 -4.22
N LYS A 27 26.28 2.68 -4.30
CA LYS A 27 25.56 2.30 -5.55
C LYS A 27 24.75 3.45 -6.15
N ALA A 28 24.72 4.61 -5.51
CA ALA A 28 23.95 5.76 -5.96
C ALA A 28 24.42 6.24 -7.32
N LYS A 29 23.47 6.60 -8.18
CA LYS A 29 23.81 7.22 -9.46
C LYS A 29 24.39 8.62 -9.23
N PRO A 30 25.38 9.07 -10.01
CA PRO A 30 26.04 10.36 -9.81
C PRO A 30 25.07 11.56 -9.74
N ALA A 31 23.94 11.49 -10.47
CA ALA A 31 22.97 12.57 -10.57
C ALA A 31 22.28 12.92 -9.24
N TYR A 32 22.26 12.00 -8.26
CA TYR A 32 21.60 12.21 -6.95
C TYR A 32 22.42 11.69 -5.76
N ALA A 33 23.66 11.30 -5.99
CA ALA A 33 24.52 10.74 -4.92
C ALA A 33 24.76 11.76 -3.79
N GLU A 34 24.95 13.03 -4.13
CA GLU A 34 25.13 14.12 -3.15
C GLU A 34 23.86 14.32 -2.32
N ALA A 35 22.71 14.48 -2.96
CA ALA A 35 21.44 14.65 -2.25
C ALA A 35 21.11 13.44 -1.35
N LEU A 36 21.41 12.22 -1.80
CA LEU A 36 21.26 11.02 -0.99
C LEU A 36 22.20 11.02 0.22
N ALA A 37 23.46 11.43 0.03
CA ALA A 37 24.44 11.52 1.10
C ALA A 37 24.00 12.54 2.16
N ASP A 38 23.55 13.72 1.72
CA ASP A 38 23.07 14.78 2.63
C ASP A 38 21.84 14.31 3.43
N ALA A 39 20.88 13.67 2.77
CA ALA A 39 19.68 13.14 3.43
C ALA A 39 19.99 12.01 4.44
N MET A 40 21.08 11.29 4.25
CA MET A 40 21.50 10.18 5.13
C MET A 40 22.51 10.56 6.20
N ASP A 41 23.17 11.70 6.11
CA ASP A 41 24.29 12.09 6.98
C ASP A 41 23.93 12.07 8.47
N GLY A 42 22.82 12.69 8.84
CA GLY A 42 22.35 12.72 10.22
C GLY A 42 22.00 11.33 10.78
N ASP A 43 21.37 10.50 9.96
CA ASP A 43 20.98 9.15 10.35
C ASP A 43 22.20 8.23 10.48
N LEU A 44 23.16 8.33 9.56
CA LEU A 44 24.41 7.58 9.66
C LEU A 44 25.21 7.96 10.93
N LYS A 45 25.29 9.23 11.27
CA LYS A 45 25.93 9.68 12.51
C LYS A 45 25.25 9.12 13.76
N ALA A 46 23.91 9.10 13.77
CA ALA A 46 23.16 8.51 14.88
C ALA A 46 23.39 7.00 14.99
N LEU A 47 23.37 6.28 13.85
CA LEU A 47 23.63 4.84 13.79
C LEU A 47 25.04 4.49 14.26
N ASP A 48 26.06 5.26 13.86
CA ASP A 48 27.45 5.09 14.29
C ASP A 48 27.63 5.36 15.80
N ALA A 49 26.80 6.24 16.37
CA ALA A 49 26.71 6.46 17.80
C ALA A 49 25.89 5.40 18.56
N GLY A 50 25.41 4.36 17.88
CA GLY A 50 24.62 3.28 18.47
C GLY A 50 23.15 3.63 18.70
N THR A 51 22.65 4.69 18.09
CA THR A 51 21.26 5.14 18.24
C THR A 51 20.49 4.90 16.94
N MET A 52 19.34 4.18 17.02
CA MET A 52 18.45 3.98 15.88
C MET A 52 17.59 5.23 15.65
N PRO A 53 17.68 5.90 14.49
CA PRO A 53 16.83 7.03 14.16
C PRO A 53 15.33 6.67 14.18
N ALA A 54 14.48 7.64 14.54
CA ALA A 54 13.05 7.40 14.62
C ALA A 54 12.40 7.17 13.25
N ALA A 55 12.86 7.90 12.22
CA ALA A 55 12.29 7.91 10.88
C ALA A 55 12.98 6.93 9.91
N MET A 56 13.37 5.74 10.38
CA MET A 56 14.02 4.73 9.54
C MET A 56 13.10 4.16 8.44
N ASP A 57 11.79 4.32 8.56
CA ASP A 57 10.82 3.81 7.58
C ASP A 57 10.98 4.47 6.20
N LYS A 58 11.57 5.66 6.12
CA LYS A 58 11.95 6.30 4.85
C LYS A 58 12.93 5.47 4.00
N TYR A 59 13.58 4.48 4.61
CA TYR A 59 14.50 3.56 3.94
C TYR A 59 13.88 2.21 3.56
N LEU A 60 12.54 2.12 3.55
CA LEU A 60 11.80 0.91 3.17
C LEU A 60 12.29 0.33 1.83
N ALA A 61 12.44 1.20 0.82
CA ALA A 61 12.89 0.81 -0.52
C ALA A 61 14.32 0.22 -0.56
N LEU A 62 15.17 0.59 0.41
CA LEU A 62 16.52 0.02 0.54
C LEU A 62 16.51 -1.29 1.31
N ARG A 63 15.61 -1.43 2.27
CA ARG A 63 15.55 -2.61 3.14
C ARG A 63 14.91 -3.80 2.45
N TYR A 64 13.88 -3.55 1.65
CA TYR A 64 13.14 -4.58 0.94
C TYR A 64 13.20 -4.32 -0.56
N GLU A 65 13.84 -5.23 -1.29
CA GLU A 65 13.92 -5.15 -2.75
C GLU A 65 12.51 -5.27 -3.37
N LYS A 66 11.69 -6.12 -2.78
CA LYS A 66 10.28 -6.30 -3.12
C LYS A 66 9.44 -6.33 -1.84
N PRO A 67 8.83 -5.21 -1.44
CA PRO A 67 7.89 -5.21 -0.32
C PRO A 67 6.72 -6.16 -0.57
N ALA A 68 6.25 -6.84 0.49
CA ALA A 68 5.05 -7.65 0.41
C ALA A 68 3.80 -6.77 0.43
N THR A 69 2.82 -7.12 -0.38
CA THR A 69 1.49 -6.53 -0.37
C THR A 69 0.50 -7.43 0.34
N ILE A 70 -0.73 -6.97 0.55
CA ILE A 70 -1.76 -7.77 1.21
C ILE A 70 -2.00 -9.12 0.51
N PHE A 71 -1.74 -9.19 -0.78
CA PHE A 71 -1.95 -10.40 -1.57
C PHE A 71 -1.03 -11.56 -1.20
N GLU A 72 0.17 -11.28 -0.67
CA GLU A 72 1.14 -12.30 -0.27
C GLU A 72 0.88 -12.86 1.14
N TYR A 73 -0.06 -12.29 1.89
CA TYR A 73 -0.41 -12.77 3.23
C TYR A 73 -1.43 -13.92 3.24
N PHE A 74 -2.03 -14.23 2.09
CA PHE A 74 -3.07 -15.26 1.99
C PHE A 74 -2.75 -16.25 0.87
N ASP A 75 -2.92 -17.54 1.17
CA ASP A 75 -2.85 -18.60 0.17
C ASP A 75 -4.15 -18.64 -0.64
N ALA A 76 -4.07 -18.42 -1.97
CA ALA A 76 -5.18 -18.47 -2.90
C ALA A 76 -6.45 -17.67 -2.46
N PRO A 77 -6.34 -16.38 -2.15
CA PRO A 77 -7.48 -15.59 -1.69
C PRO A 77 -8.50 -15.40 -2.80
N ILE A 78 -9.78 -15.30 -2.43
CA ILE A 78 -10.84 -14.78 -3.30
C ILE A 78 -10.88 -13.27 -3.09
N VAL A 79 -10.70 -12.52 -4.16
CA VAL A 79 -10.72 -11.06 -4.14
C VAL A 79 -12.12 -10.55 -4.48
N PHE A 80 -12.74 -9.81 -3.57
CA PHE A 80 -13.98 -9.11 -3.86
C PHE A 80 -13.68 -7.66 -4.20
N LEU A 81 -13.96 -7.26 -5.43
CA LEU A 81 -13.78 -5.89 -5.91
C LEU A 81 -15.15 -5.23 -6.06
N ASN A 82 -15.51 -4.43 -5.09
CA ASN A 82 -16.79 -3.70 -5.10
C ASN A 82 -16.62 -2.34 -5.76
N GLU A 83 -17.48 -2.02 -6.73
CA GLU A 83 -17.49 -0.76 -7.48
C GLU A 83 -16.10 -0.45 -8.09
N PRO A 84 -15.59 -1.23 -9.05
CA PRO A 84 -14.22 -1.09 -9.59
C PRO A 84 -13.89 0.32 -10.07
N SER A 85 -14.88 1.02 -10.63
CA SER A 85 -14.71 2.41 -11.07
C SER A 85 -14.43 3.35 -9.91
N ALA A 86 -15.12 3.20 -8.78
CA ALA A 86 -14.90 4.00 -7.58
C ALA A 86 -13.53 3.66 -6.93
N VAL A 87 -13.16 2.38 -6.90
CA VAL A 87 -11.84 1.94 -6.43
C VAL A 87 -10.73 2.58 -7.26
N ARG A 88 -10.86 2.57 -8.59
CA ARG A 88 -9.89 3.19 -9.50
C ARG A 88 -9.73 4.69 -9.27
N GLU A 89 -10.84 5.42 -9.15
CA GLU A 89 -10.78 6.86 -8.90
C GLU A 89 -10.19 7.17 -7.52
N ALA A 90 -10.53 6.38 -6.50
CA ALA A 90 -9.92 6.51 -5.18
C ALA A 90 -8.40 6.25 -5.23
N ALA A 91 -7.97 5.20 -5.94
CA ALA A 91 -6.56 4.86 -6.10
C ALA A 91 -5.78 5.97 -6.81
N LYS A 92 -6.28 6.53 -7.93
CA LYS A 92 -5.68 7.69 -8.60
C LYS A 92 -5.56 8.91 -7.66
N GLY A 93 -6.57 9.15 -6.84
CA GLY A 93 -6.54 10.20 -5.84
C GLY A 93 -5.46 9.97 -4.78
N VAL A 94 -5.22 8.73 -4.38
CA VAL A 94 -4.12 8.35 -3.47
C VAL A 94 -2.77 8.58 -4.16
N GLU A 95 -2.58 8.07 -5.38
CA GLU A 95 -1.35 8.24 -6.16
C GLU A 95 -0.99 9.71 -6.34
N PHE A 96 -1.98 10.55 -6.66
CA PHE A 96 -1.77 12.00 -6.79
C PHE A 96 -1.30 12.62 -5.47
N ARG A 97 -1.96 12.31 -4.34
CA ARG A 97 -1.57 12.86 -3.03
C ARG A 97 -0.18 12.40 -2.60
N PHE A 98 0.17 11.14 -2.84
CA PHE A 98 1.52 10.65 -2.57
C PHE A 98 2.56 11.33 -3.46
N GLY A 99 2.28 11.50 -4.74
CA GLY A 99 3.17 12.21 -5.67
C GLY A 99 3.49 13.63 -5.20
N GLU A 100 2.48 14.39 -4.78
CA GLU A 100 2.66 15.74 -4.24
C GLU A 100 3.43 15.73 -2.91
N ALA A 101 3.12 14.79 -2.01
CA ALA A 101 3.83 14.67 -0.74
C ALA A 101 5.31 14.31 -0.94
N PHE A 102 5.62 13.37 -1.82
CA PHE A 102 7.00 12.99 -2.14
C PHE A 102 7.77 14.12 -2.79
N LYS A 103 7.13 14.87 -3.69
CA LYS A 103 7.72 16.06 -4.28
C LYS A 103 8.15 17.07 -3.20
N GLY A 104 7.27 17.35 -2.24
CA GLY A 104 7.59 18.22 -1.11
C GLY A 104 8.77 17.71 -0.29
N LEU A 105 8.77 16.42 0.08
CA LEU A 105 9.87 15.81 0.83
C LEU A 105 11.21 15.80 0.09
N LEU A 106 11.18 15.66 -1.24
CA LEU A 106 12.37 15.75 -2.09
C LEU A 106 12.90 17.20 -2.15
N GLU A 107 12.00 18.18 -2.29
CA GLU A 107 12.35 19.60 -2.32
C GLU A 107 12.92 20.08 -0.97
N GLU A 108 12.43 19.53 0.14
CA GLU A 108 12.92 19.79 1.51
C GLU A 108 14.21 19.03 1.86
N GLY A 109 14.67 18.14 1.00
CA GLY A 109 15.85 17.31 1.26
C GLY A 109 15.65 16.25 2.36
N VAL A 110 14.41 15.98 2.77
CA VAL A 110 14.06 14.93 3.75
C VAL A 110 14.11 13.55 3.11
N LEU A 111 13.70 13.46 1.87
CA LEU A 111 13.73 12.25 1.05
C LEU A 111 14.69 12.46 -0.12
N ALA A 112 15.51 11.46 -0.42
CA ALA A 112 16.37 11.50 -1.60
C ALA A 112 15.73 10.76 -2.78
N PRO A 113 16.07 11.12 -4.03
CA PRO A 113 15.61 10.40 -5.21
C PRO A 113 15.95 8.90 -5.15
N GLY A 114 14.97 8.06 -5.46
CA GLY A 114 15.09 6.61 -5.41
C GLY A 114 14.66 5.98 -4.08
N LEU A 115 14.23 6.78 -3.10
CA LEU A 115 13.62 6.32 -1.85
C LEU A 115 12.08 6.45 -1.84
N ASP A 116 11.47 6.80 -2.94
CA ASP A 116 10.05 7.14 -3.12
C ASP A 116 9.12 5.93 -3.33
N ARG A 117 9.66 4.71 -3.22
CA ARG A 117 8.91 3.48 -3.46
C ARG A 117 8.24 2.95 -2.20
N PHE A 118 7.09 3.54 -1.85
CA PHE A 118 6.33 3.19 -0.64
C PHE A 118 4.99 2.50 -0.91
N TYR A 119 4.54 2.43 -2.16
CA TYR A 119 3.26 1.83 -2.55
C TYR A 119 3.36 1.22 -3.95
N GLU A 120 2.43 0.33 -4.24
CA GLU A 120 2.19 -0.17 -5.59
C GLU A 120 1.06 0.63 -6.24
N ASP A 121 1.10 0.76 -7.57
CA ASP A 121 0.13 1.55 -8.33
C ASP A 121 -1.19 0.80 -8.60
N THR A 122 -2.16 1.52 -9.16
CA THR A 122 -3.46 0.95 -9.54
C THR A 122 -3.33 -0.16 -10.57
N ALA A 123 -2.35 -0.09 -11.47
CA ALA A 123 -2.12 -1.12 -12.47
C ALA A 123 -1.68 -2.43 -11.82
N TYR A 124 -0.81 -2.36 -10.81
CA TYR A 124 -0.43 -3.51 -10.00
C TYR A 124 -1.63 -4.13 -9.29
N LEU A 125 -2.47 -3.31 -8.63
CA LEU A 125 -3.68 -3.79 -7.95
C LEU A 125 -4.60 -4.57 -8.90
N LEU A 126 -4.89 -4.04 -10.07
CA LEU A 126 -5.75 -4.69 -11.06
C LEU A 126 -5.13 -5.97 -11.60
N HIS A 127 -3.84 -5.95 -11.92
CA HIS A 127 -3.11 -7.11 -12.40
C HIS A 127 -3.05 -8.25 -11.36
N GLU A 128 -2.84 -7.92 -10.08
CA GLU A 128 -2.86 -8.92 -9.01
C GLU A 128 -4.27 -9.46 -8.74
N THR A 129 -5.30 -8.65 -8.99
CA THR A 129 -6.71 -9.09 -8.93
C THR A 129 -7.02 -10.08 -10.07
N GLU A 130 -6.57 -9.81 -11.29
CA GLU A 130 -6.78 -10.70 -12.46
C GLU A 130 -6.11 -12.07 -12.31
N LYS A 131 -4.98 -12.14 -11.62
CA LYS A 131 -4.25 -13.40 -11.37
C LYS A 131 -4.96 -14.33 -10.38
N ARG A 132 -5.95 -13.83 -9.67
CA ARG A 132 -6.63 -14.54 -8.58
C ARG A 132 -8.09 -14.81 -8.93
N HIS A 133 -8.74 -15.64 -8.12
CA HIS A 133 -10.18 -15.77 -8.18
C HIS A 133 -10.80 -14.46 -7.68
N ALA A 134 -11.44 -13.73 -8.59
CA ALA A 134 -12.03 -12.44 -8.25
C ALA A 134 -13.54 -12.45 -8.50
N VAL A 135 -14.26 -11.82 -7.59
CA VAL A 135 -15.69 -11.50 -7.72
C VAL A 135 -15.79 -9.98 -7.80
N VAL A 136 -16.36 -9.51 -8.90
CA VAL A 136 -16.57 -8.09 -9.12
C VAL A 136 -18.04 -7.76 -8.88
N CYS A 137 -18.29 -6.83 -7.96
CA CYS A 137 -19.64 -6.36 -7.65
C CYS A 137 -19.82 -4.95 -8.21
N GLU A 138 -20.88 -4.77 -9.00
CA GLU A 138 -21.19 -3.49 -9.64
C GLU A 138 -22.70 -3.27 -9.57
N ASN A 139 -23.14 -2.07 -9.20
CA ASN A 139 -24.57 -1.73 -9.13
C ASN A 139 -25.21 -1.55 -10.51
N PHE A 140 -24.41 -1.29 -11.53
CA PHE A 140 -24.88 -1.11 -12.89
C PHE A 140 -24.07 -1.98 -13.84
N ALA A 141 -24.76 -2.68 -14.73
CA ALA A 141 -24.11 -3.45 -15.78
C ALA A 141 -23.26 -2.53 -16.66
N ARG A 142 -21.95 -2.59 -16.49
CA ARG A 142 -20.96 -1.81 -17.25
C ARG A 142 -19.86 -2.74 -17.72
N THR A 143 -19.29 -2.42 -18.86
CA THR A 143 -17.98 -2.99 -19.22
C THR A 143 -16.94 -2.40 -18.27
N ILE A 144 -16.23 -3.25 -17.58
CA ILE A 144 -15.13 -2.82 -16.68
C ILE A 144 -13.85 -2.87 -17.51
N PRO A 145 -13.30 -1.73 -17.91
CA PRO A 145 -12.02 -1.72 -18.61
C PRO A 145 -10.94 -2.42 -17.77
N ASP A 146 -10.05 -3.13 -18.44
CA ASP A 146 -8.88 -3.79 -17.84
C ASP A 146 -9.18 -5.01 -16.94
N LEU A 147 -10.43 -5.49 -16.89
CA LEU A 147 -10.77 -6.75 -16.23
C LEU A 147 -11.49 -7.68 -17.22
N LYS A 148 -10.94 -8.90 -17.38
CA LYS A 148 -11.59 -9.97 -18.17
C LYS A 148 -12.53 -10.74 -17.26
N LEU A 149 -13.83 -10.55 -17.46
CA LEU A 149 -14.86 -11.32 -16.77
C LEU A 149 -15.02 -12.69 -17.43
N ALA A 150 -14.99 -13.74 -16.62
CA ALA A 150 -15.25 -15.11 -17.08
C ALA A 150 -16.76 -15.34 -17.28
N ASP A 151 -17.57 -14.78 -16.40
CA ASP A 151 -19.03 -14.88 -16.43
C ASP A 151 -19.65 -13.68 -15.70
N THR A 152 -20.95 -13.45 -15.92
CA THR A 152 -21.71 -12.36 -15.31
C THR A 152 -23.02 -12.88 -14.76
N VAL A 153 -23.26 -12.65 -13.48
CA VAL A 153 -24.50 -12.99 -12.80
C VAL A 153 -25.26 -11.72 -12.44
N ASN A 154 -26.51 -11.64 -12.87
CA ASN A 154 -27.39 -10.55 -12.48
C ASN A 154 -28.15 -10.93 -11.20
N ALA A 155 -27.77 -10.37 -10.07
CA ALA A 155 -28.45 -10.55 -8.80
C ALA A 155 -29.54 -9.47 -8.63
N GLN A 156 -30.80 -9.91 -8.53
CA GLN A 156 -31.89 -8.99 -8.17
C GLN A 156 -31.81 -8.71 -6.68
N THR A 157 -31.56 -7.46 -6.34
CA THR A 157 -31.48 -7.02 -4.95
C THR A 157 -32.51 -5.93 -4.67
N HIS A 158 -32.98 -5.87 -3.44
CA HIS A 158 -33.86 -4.82 -2.95
C HIS A 158 -33.14 -4.04 -1.83
N SER A 159 -33.33 -2.74 -1.82
CA SER A 159 -32.90 -1.95 -0.67
C SER A 159 -33.73 -2.32 0.55
N LEU A 160 -33.08 -2.70 1.62
CA LEU A 160 -33.75 -2.93 2.89
C LEU A 160 -34.12 -1.57 3.51
N PRO A 161 -35.31 -1.45 4.14
CA PRO A 161 -35.67 -0.23 4.81
C PRO A 161 -34.73 0.04 5.98
N PRO A 162 -34.48 1.32 6.33
CA PRO A 162 -33.67 1.64 7.51
C PRO A 162 -34.46 1.25 8.78
N TRP A 163 -33.92 0.30 9.53
CA TRP A 163 -34.58 -0.17 10.78
C TRP A 163 -34.39 0.77 11.97
N GLY A 164 -33.65 1.86 11.83
CA GLY A 164 -33.46 2.86 12.89
C GLY A 164 -32.95 2.34 14.23
N GLY A 165 -32.40 1.10 14.26
CA GLY A 165 -31.99 0.43 15.48
C GLY A 165 -33.07 -0.48 16.09
N GLU A 166 -34.24 -0.60 15.46
CA GLU A 166 -35.32 -1.49 15.91
C GLU A 166 -35.08 -2.95 15.48
N VAL A 167 -34.63 -3.78 16.42
CA VAL A 167 -34.32 -5.21 16.18
C VAL A 167 -35.56 -6.02 15.79
N SER A 168 -36.74 -5.63 16.29
CA SER A 168 -38.01 -6.27 15.92
C SER A 168 -38.34 -6.12 14.43
N ALA A 169 -38.18 -4.92 13.88
CA ALA A 169 -38.40 -4.67 12.47
C ALA A 169 -37.42 -5.45 11.57
N LEU A 170 -36.15 -5.54 11.99
CA LEU A 170 -35.15 -6.39 11.31
C LEU A 170 -35.59 -7.88 11.34
N ALA A 171 -36.06 -8.37 12.49
CA ALA A 171 -36.48 -9.77 12.63
C ALA A 171 -37.69 -10.07 11.74
N ASP A 172 -38.63 -9.16 11.59
CA ASP A 172 -39.82 -9.32 10.75
C ASP A 172 -39.47 -9.34 9.25
N ASP A 173 -38.51 -8.52 8.83
CA ASP A 173 -38.03 -8.49 7.45
C ASP A 173 -37.18 -9.74 7.07
N LEU A 174 -36.50 -10.36 8.03
CA LEU A 174 -35.67 -11.55 7.79
C LEU A 174 -36.46 -12.87 7.87
N ARG A 175 -37.66 -12.90 8.46
CA ARG A 175 -38.47 -14.12 8.58
C ARG A 175 -38.92 -14.76 7.27
N PRO A 176 -39.17 -14.01 6.17
CA PRO A 176 -39.59 -14.60 4.90
C PRO A 176 -38.44 -15.19 4.06
N LEU A 177 -37.19 -14.98 4.46
CA LEU A 177 -35.99 -15.47 3.78
C LEU A 177 -35.60 -16.87 4.26
#